data_cd40653678179ac27f891233048f6ece
#
_entry.id   cd40653678179ac27f891233048f6ece
#
_cell.length_a   1.000
_cell.length_b   1.000
_cell.length_c   1.000
_cell.angle_alpha   90.00
_cell.angle_beta   90.00
_cell.angle_gamma   90.00
#
_symmetry.space_group_name_H-M   'P 1'
#
loop_
_entity.id
_entity.type
_entity.pdbx_description
1 polymer ?
#
loop_
_entity_poly.entity_id
_entity_poly.type
_entity_poly.pdbx_seq_one_letter_code
_entity_poly.pdbx_strand_id
1 'polypeptide(L)'
;MTMLMAHPEQTAGTITGPPDRPVYAVVGFDGSASAQRSLDAAARLLNDRPGGLEVVYVAHLPALNATADLAGFGAAEVRQSFDDAARELSDEVRARLQATHLRGAAHRWHFQRRDGAIADQLIAVADDLYCQHGPDVSVVIVVGRSEHGYHHVLGSVPQALERHVHYPVLVIP
;
A
#
# COMPACT_ATOMS: atom_id res chain seq x y z
N MET A 1 44.33 -25.94 3.00
CA MET A 1 43.00 -26.51 3.23
C MET A 1 42.09 -25.33 3.58
N THR A 2 41.56 -24.68 2.53
CA THR A 2 40.83 -23.42 2.63
C THR A 2 39.33 -23.72 2.77
N MET A 3 38.78 -23.39 3.93
CA MET A 3 37.40 -23.63 4.27
C MET A 3 36.56 -22.50 3.66
N LEU A 4 35.81 -22.80 2.60
CA LEU A 4 34.88 -21.89 1.94
C LEU A 4 33.65 -21.76 2.82
N MET A 5 33.47 -20.56 3.42
CA MET A 5 32.27 -20.21 4.16
C MET A 5 31.13 -19.95 3.15
N ALA A 6 30.14 -20.84 3.14
CA ALA A 6 28.91 -20.66 2.39
C ALA A 6 28.08 -19.56 3.07
N HIS A 7 27.79 -18.50 2.33
CA HIS A 7 26.78 -17.51 2.72
C HIS A 7 25.40 -18.18 2.68
N PRO A 8 24.54 -17.98 3.69
CA PRO A 8 23.15 -18.44 3.61
C PRO A 8 22.47 -17.63 2.51
N GLU A 9 22.01 -18.32 1.47
CA GLU A 9 21.09 -17.76 0.49
C GLU A 9 19.87 -17.20 1.22
N GLN A 10 19.63 -15.90 1.05
CA GLN A 10 18.40 -15.27 1.45
C GLN A 10 17.30 -15.85 0.56
N THR A 11 16.61 -16.81 1.09
CA THR A 11 15.40 -17.38 0.47
C THR A 11 14.37 -16.26 0.41
N ALA A 12 14.17 -15.71 -0.78
CA ALA A 12 13.04 -14.85 -1.06
C ALA A 12 11.79 -15.61 -0.59
N GLY A 13 11.12 -15.06 0.44
CA GLY A 13 9.96 -15.71 1.05
C GLY A 13 8.86 -15.87 0.01
N THR A 14 8.77 -17.06 -0.55
CA THR A 14 7.62 -17.44 -1.37
C THR A 14 6.40 -17.41 -0.46
N ILE A 15 5.38 -16.64 -0.83
CA ILE A 15 4.06 -16.63 -0.17
C ILE A 15 3.40 -17.98 -0.49
N THR A 16 3.87 -19.03 0.16
CA THR A 16 3.37 -20.42 0.04
C THR A 16 2.36 -20.68 1.16
N GLY A 17 1.19 -20.05 1.06
CA GLY A 17 0.02 -20.54 1.77
C GLY A 17 -0.75 -21.51 0.89
N PRO A 18 -1.63 -22.36 1.46
CA PRO A 18 -2.53 -23.20 0.67
C PRO A 18 -3.30 -22.30 -0.31
N PRO A 19 -3.61 -22.78 -1.53
CA PRO A 19 -4.22 -21.99 -2.60
C PRO A 19 -5.57 -21.38 -2.21
N ASP A 20 -6.22 -21.91 -1.20
CA ASP A 20 -7.55 -21.49 -0.73
C ASP A 20 -7.50 -20.42 0.39
N ARG A 21 -6.32 -20.08 0.92
CA ARG A 21 -6.22 -19.09 1.97
C ARG A 21 -6.48 -17.68 1.41
N PRO A 22 -7.48 -16.94 1.94
CA PRO A 22 -7.77 -15.59 1.48
C PRO A 22 -6.57 -14.65 1.66
N VAL A 23 -6.30 -13.85 0.63
CA VAL A 23 -5.24 -12.84 0.64
C VAL A 23 -5.87 -11.46 0.52
N TYR A 24 -5.52 -10.58 1.44
CA TYR A 24 -5.89 -9.17 1.38
C TYR A 24 -4.65 -8.34 1.07
N ALA A 25 -4.71 -7.51 0.04
CA ALA A 25 -3.63 -6.60 -0.30
C ALA A 25 -4.02 -5.17 0.07
N VAL A 26 -3.16 -4.51 0.87
CA VAL A 26 -3.29 -3.09 1.22
C VAL A 26 -2.33 -2.32 0.32
N VAL A 27 -2.85 -1.49 -0.58
CA VAL A 27 -2.07 -0.73 -1.55
C VAL A 27 -2.07 0.73 -1.19
N GLY A 28 -0.88 1.31 -0.93
CA GLY A 28 -0.72 2.75 -0.85
C GLY A 28 -0.82 3.39 -2.24
N PHE A 29 -1.74 4.34 -2.42
CA PHE A 29 -2.02 4.93 -3.73
C PHE A 29 -2.13 6.45 -3.64
N ASP A 30 -1.27 7.14 -4.39
CA ASP A 30 -1.20 8.60 -4.49
C ASP A 30 -1.31 9.11 -5.95
N GLY A 31 -1.67 8.23 -6.88
CA GLY A 31 -1.75 8.54 -8.32
C GLY A 31 -0.40 8.53 -9.04
N SER A 32 0.71 8.39 -8.35
CA SER A 32 2.04 8.32 -8.98
C SER A 32 2.18 7.09 -9.88
N ALA A 33 3.12 7.14 -10.84
CA ALA A 33 3.40 6.00 -11.71
C ALA A 33 3.83 4.75 -10.90
N SER A 34 4.55 4.92 -9.80
CA SER A 34 4.93 3.81 -8.92
C SER A 34 3.73 3.24 -8.15
N ALA A 35 2.79 4.07 -7.71
CA ALA A 35 1.55 3.62 -7.08
C ALA A 35 0.65 2.87 -8.09
N GLN A 36 0.57 3.34 -9.32
CA GLN A 36 -0.15 2.64 -10.40
C GLN A 36 0.44 1.25 -10.69
N ARG A 37 1.78 1.12 -10.73
CA ARG A 37 2.44 -0.18 -10.85
C ARG A 37 2.17 -1.09 -9.66
N SER A 38 2.12 -0.52 -8.47
CA SER A 38 1.79 -1.25 -7.23
C SER A 38 0.36 -1.80 -7.24
N LEU A 39 -0.59 -0.99 -7.71
CA LEU A 39 -1.97 -1.41 -7.88
C LEU A 39 -2.08 -2.57 -8.87
N ASP A 40 -1.40 -2.48 -10.02
CA ASP A 40 -1.38 -3.55 -11.03
C ASP A 40 -0.75 -4.84 -10.49
N ALA A 41 0.33 -4.72 -9.72
CA ALA A 41 1.00 -5.88 -9.12
C ALA A 41 0.13 -6.56 -8.07
N ALA A 42 -0.53 -5.78 -7.19
CA ALA A 42 -1.47 -6.30 -6.21
C ALA A 42 -2.68 -6.99 -6.88
N ALA A 43 -3.22 -6.37 -7.92
CA ALA A 43 -4.32 -6.91 -8.67
C ALA A 43 -3.99 -8.27 -9.33
N ARG A 44 -2.78 -8.40 -9.92
CA ARG A 44 -2.30 -9.68 -10.47
C ARG A 44 -2.07 -10.73 -9.38
N LEU A 45 -1.54 -10.33 -8.21
CA LEU A 45 -1.33 -11.23 -7.08
C LEU A 45 -2.65 -11.86 -6.62
N LEU A 46 -3.75 -11.12 -6.71
CA LEU A 46 -5.06 -11.51 -6.23
C LEU A 46 -5.96 -12.14 -7.31
N ASN A 47 -5.52 -12.19 -8.57
CA ASN A 47 -6.40 -12.50 -9.70
C ASN A 47 -7.21 -13.79 -9.53
N ASP A 48 -6.58 -14.87 -9.08
CA ASP A 48 -7.23 -16.18 -8.92
C ASP A 48 -7.31 -16.63 -7.46
N ARG A 49 -7.23 -15.68 -6.50
CA ARG A 49 -7.24 -15.98 -5.07
C ARG A 49 -8.50 -15.43 -4.40
N PRO A 50 -9.00 -16.07 -3.33
CA PRO A 50 -9.99 -15.47 -2.45
C PRO A 50 -9.34 -14.31 -1.66
N GLY A 51 -10.15 -13.34 -1.20
CA GLY A 51 -9.67 -12.19 -0.42
C GLY A 51 -10.21 -10.86 -0.94
N GLY A 52 -9.41 -9.81 -0.88
CA GLY A 52 -9.80 -8.45 -1.29
C GLY A 52 -8.62 -7.50 -1.48
N LEU A 53 -8.90 -6.35 -2.09
CA LEU A 53 -7.94 -5.29 -2.35
C LEU A 53 -8.39 -4.01 -1.64
N GLU A 54 -7.58 -3.54 -0.71
CA GLU A 54 -7.76 -2.25 -0.04
C GLU A 54 -6.81 -1.22 -0.63
N VAL A 55 -7.35 -0.22 -1.29
CA VAL A 55 -6.58 0.89 -1.85
C VAL A 55 -6.68 2.09 -0.92
N VAL A 56 -5.54 2.54 -0.42
CA VAL A 56 -5.48 3.55 0.64
C VAL A 56 -4.78 4.80 0.12
N TYR A 57 -5.50 5.89 0.07
CA TYR A 57 -4.93 7.22 -0.09
C TYR A 57 -4.73 7.86 1.28
N VAL A 58 -3.50 8.24 1.60
CA VAL A 58 -3.19 8.91 2.86
C VAL A 58 -2.93 10.39 2.59
N ALA A 59 -3.82 11.24 3.07
CA ALA A 59 -3.62 12.68 3.08
C ALA A 59 -2.57 13.00 4.15
N HIS A 60 -1.32 13.10 3.71
CA HIS A 60 -0.21 13.45 4.58
C HIS A 60 0.01 14.96 4.52
N LEU A 61 -0.47 15.66 5.54
CA LEU A 61 -0.03 17.03 5.79
C LEU A 61 1.38 16.91 6.40
N PRO A 62 2.45 17.34 5.70
CA PRO A 62 3.71 17.56 6.38
C PRO A 62 3.40 18.45 7.57
N ALA A 63 4.01 18.19 8.73
CA ALA A 63 3.81 18.98 9.93
C ALA A 63 4.25 20.43 9.66
N LEU A 64 3.43 21.16 8.95
CA LEU A 64 3.44 22.61 8.93
C LEU A 64 3.10 22.98 10.36
N ASN A 65 4.06 23.62 11.00
CA ASN A 65 3.88 24.21 12.32
C ASN A 65 2.51 24.86 12.32
N ALA A 66 1.58 24.26 13.05
CA ALA A 66 0.12 24.51 12.98
C ALA A 66 -0.28 25.95 13.35
N THR A 67 0.63 26.87 13.39
CA THR A 67 0.42 28.23 13.88
C THR A 67 0.70 29.37 12.87
N ALA A 68 1.34 29.10 11.72
CA ALA A 68 1.75 30.21 10.85
C ALA A 68 1.16 30.20 9.44
N ASP A 69 0.93 29.06 8.80
CA ASP A 69 0.59 29.03 7.38
C ASP A 69 -0.86 28.68 7.06
N LEU A 70 -1.67 28.23 8.02
CA LEU A 70 -3.11 28.02 7.88
C LEU A 70 -3.95 29.29 8.03
N ALA A 71 -3.31 30.43 8.34
CA ALA A 71 -4.01 31.70 8.50
C ALA A 71 -4.54 32.30 7.18
N GLY A 72 -4.16 31.73 6.03
CA GLY A 72 -4.62 32.18 4.71
C GLY A 72 -5.59 31.23 3.99
N PHE A 73 -5.56 29.93 4.32
CA PHE A 73 -6.51 28.96 3.78
C PHE A 73 -7.28 28.34 4.95
N GLY A 74 -8.58 28.44 4.95
CA GLY A 74 -9.40 27.86 6.00
C GLY A 74 -9.19 26.33 6.05
N ALA A 75 -9.11 25.75 7.25
CA ALA A 75 -8.94 24.30 7.43
C ALA A 75 -10.00 23.46 6.67
N ALA A 76 -11.16 24.07 6.39
CA ALA A 76 -12.22 23.48 5.59
C ALA A 76 -11.86 23.38 4.11
N GLU A 77 -11.20 24.37 3.53
CA GLU A 77 -10.77 24.40 2.13
C GLU A 77 -9.67 23.36 1.87
N VAL A 78 -8.72 23.25 2.79
CA VAL A 78 -7.66 22.23 2.72
C VAL A 78 -8.25 20.83 2.79
N ARG A 79 -9.20 20.60 3.71
CA ARG A 79 -9.90 19.31 3.82
C ARG A 79 -10.69 18.99 2.56
N GLN A 80 -11.39 19.97 2.00
CA GLN A 80 -12.14 19.83 0.76
C GLN A 80 -11.21 19.43 -0.41
N SER A 81 -10.06 20.07 -0.51
CA SER A 81 -9.05 19.73 -1.54
C SER A 81 -8.60 18.27 -1.46
N PHE A 82 -8.37 17.74 -0.24
CA PHE A 82 -8.03 16.32 -0.06
C PHE A 82 -9.20 15.39 -0.38
N ASP A 83 -10.44 15.80 -0.09
CA ASP A 83 -11.63 15.02 -0.43
C ASP A 83 -11.83 14.97 -1.96
N ASP A 84 -11.58 16.06 -2.66
CA ASP A 84 -11.66 16.12 -4.11
C ASP A 84 -10.56 15.26 -4.76
N ALA A 85 -9.31 15.36 -4.29
CA ALA A 85 -8.22 14.50 -4.72
C ALA A 85 -8.52 13.00 -4.47
N ALA A 86 -9.10 12.66 -3.33
CA ALA A 86 -9.48 11.28 -3.02
C ALA A 86 -10.54 10.75 -3.99
N ARG A 87 -11.51 11.58 -4.41
CA ARG A 87 -12.51 11.16 -5.41
C ARG A 87 -11.88 10.92 -6.78
N GLU A 88 -11.01 11.81 -7.23
CA GLU A 88 -10.29 11.66 -8.51
C GLU A 88 -9.45 10.38 -8.52
N LEU A 89 -8.70 10.12 -7.44
CA LEU A 89 -7.89 8.91 -7.30
C LEU A 89 -8.77 7.65 -7.26
N SER A 90 -9.92 7.69 -6.59
CA SER A 90 -10.86 6.57 -6.57
C SER A 90 -11.40 6.24 -7.97
N ASP A 91 -11.70 7.26 -8.77
CA ASP A 91 -12.17 7.07 -10.14
C ASP A 91 -11.06 6.54 -11.05
N GLU A 92 -9.83 6.98 -10.87
CA GLU A 92 -8.66 6.44 -11.56
C GLU A 92 -8.46 4.95 -11.25
N VAL A 93 -8.49 4.58 -9.96
CA VAL A 93 -8.38 3.18 -9.52
C VAL A 93 -9.47 2.33 -10.16
N ARG A 94 -10.73 2.82 -10.16
CA ARG A 94 -11.86 2.13 -10.76
C ARG A 94 -11.64 1.88 -12.25
N ALA A 95 -11.27 2.92 -12.99
CA ALA A 95 -11.02 2.81 -14.43
C ALA A 95 -9.91 1.81 -14.74
N ARG A 96 -8.82 1.84 -13.96
CA ARG A 96 -7.67 0.96 -14.13
C ARG A 96 -8.00 -0.50 -13.84
N LEU A 97 -8.69 -0.77 -12.75
CA LEU A 97 -9.10 -2.14 -12.39
C LEU A 97 -10.12 -2.72 -13.38
N GLN A 98 -11.03 -1.90 -13.92
CA GLN A 98 -11.97 -2.32 -14.96
C GLN A 98 -11.25 -2.68 -16.27
N ALA A 99 -10.21 -1.94 -16.66
CA ALA A 99 -9.44 -2.19 -17.87
C ALA A 99 -8.63 -3.50 -17.81
N THR A 100 -8.30 -3.99 -16.62
CA THR A 100 -7.43 -5.17 -16.45
C THR A 100 -8.17 -6.50 -16.47
N HIS A 101 -9.48 -6.54 -16.68
CA HIS A 101 -10.30 -7.77 -16.73
C HIS A 101 -10.03 -8.76 -15.58
N LEU A 102 -9.83 -8.22 -14.40
CA LEU A 102 -9.45 -8.98 -13.22
C LEU A 102 -10.57 -9.91 -12.73
N ARG A 103 -10.17 -11.05 -12.20
CA ARG A 103 -11.05 -12.05 -11.61
C ARG A 103 -10.71 -12.22 -10.11
N GLY A 104 -11.53 -12.98 -9.39
CA GLY A 104 -11.25 -13.33 -8.01
C GLY A 104 -11.30 -12.15 -7.05
N ALA A 105 -10.33 -12.03 -6.14
CA ALA A 105 -10.28 -11.02 -5.09
C ALA A 105 -10.13 -9.60 -5.63
N ALA A 106 -9.53 -9.44 -6.80
CA ALA A 106 -9.34 -8.14 -7.43
C ALA A 106 -10.66 -7.48 -7.87
N HIS A 107 -11.76 -8.22 -7.98
CA HIS A 107 -13.10 -7.67 -8.15
C HIS A 107 -13.66 -7.06 -6.85
N ARG A 108 -13.18 -7.51 -5.71
CA ARG A 108 -13.58 -7.01 -4.40
C ARG A 108 -12.54 -6.01 -3.94
N TRP A 109 -12.66 -4.81 -4.40
CA TRP A 109 -11.78 -3.73 -3.98
C TRP A 109 -12.56 -2.64 -3.26
N HIS A 110 -11.87 -2.00 -2.33
CA HIS A 110 -12.39 -0.85 -1.61
C HIS A 110 -11.33 0.26 -1.63
N PHE A 111 -11.77 1.50 -1.75
CA PHE A 111 -10.93 2.69 -1.69
C PHE A 111 -11.26 3.47 -0.43
N GLN A 112 -10.25 3.84 0.33
CA GLN A 112 -10.42 4.66 1.51
C GLN A 112 -9.37 5.76 1.60
N ARG A 113 -9.81 6.94 2.05
CA ARG A 113 -8.94 8.01 2.45
C ARG A 113 -8.64 7.89 3.94
N ARG A 114 -7.37 8.10 4.32
CA ARG A 114 -6.89 8.20 5.70
C ARG A 114 -6.10 9.48 5.87
N ASP A 115 -5.96 9.99 7.10
CA ASP A 115 -5.16 11.16 7.44
C ASP A 115 -4.03 10.76 8.40
N GLY A 116 -2.80 11.22 8.16
CA GLY A 116 -1.67 10.99 9.05
C GLY A 116 -0.39 10.52 8.38
N ALA A 117 0.44 9.79 9.10
CA ALA A 117 1.67 9.22 8.57
C ALA A 117 1.35 8.00 7.69
N ILE A 118 1.89 7.98 6.48
CA ILE A 118 1.52 7.00 5.45
C ILE A 118 1.72 5.56 5.94
N ALA A 119 2.90 5.25 6.48
CA ALA A 119 3.21 3.90 6.96
C ALA A 119 2.26 3.45 8.07
N ASP A 120 1.98 4.33 9.04
CA ASP A 120 1.12 4.03 10.17
C ASP A 120 -0.32 3.74 9.71
N GLN A 121 -0.82 4.50 8.72
CA GLN A 121 -2.16 4.29 8.20
C GLN A 121 -2.28 3.00 7.38
N LEU A 122 -1.24 2.62 6.63
CA LEU A 122 -1.23 1.34 5.90
C LEU A 122 -1.19 0.15 6.87
N ILE A 123 -0.41 0.26 7.96
CA ILE A 123 -0.37 -0.76 9.01
C ILE A 123 -1.73 -0.85 9.70
N ALA A 124 -2.34 0.27 10.06
CA ALA A 124 -3.65 0.28 10.71
C ALA A 124 -4.73 -0.39 9.85
N VAL A 125 -4.73 -0.17 8.54
CA VAL A 125 -5.66 -0.86 7.62
C VAL A 125 -5.37 -2.37 7.56
N ALA A 126 -4.11 -2.78 7.60
CA ALA A 126 -3.74 -4.19 7.64
C ALA A 126 -4.18 -4.85 8.94
N ASP A 127 -4.04 -4.15 10.08
CA ASP A 127 -4.51 -4.60 11.39
C ASP A 127 -6.05 -4.72 11.42
N ASP A 128 -6.77 -3.73 10.87
CA ASP A 128 -8.23 -3.75 10.75
C ASP A 128 -8.69 -5.01 9.97
N LEU A 129 -8.04 -5.31 8.83
CA LEU A 129 -8.34 -6.51 8.02
C LEU A 129 -8.05 -7.81 8.79
N TYR A 130 -6.91 -7.87 9.46
CA TYR A 130 -6.57 -9.05 10.26
C TYR A 130 -7.54 -9.26 11.42
N CYS A 131 -7.92 -8.19 12.11
CA CYS A 131 -8.93 -8.26 13.19
C CYS A 131 -10.31 -8.67 12.66
N GLN A 132 -10.69 -8.20 11.47
CA GLN A 132 -12.00 -8.49 10.87
C GLN A 132 -12.11 -9.94 10.37
N HIS A 133 -11.03 -10.48 9.79
CA HIS A 133 -11.05 -11.77 9.09
C HIS A 133 -10.38 -12.90 9.86
N GLY A 134 -9.67 -12.58 10.96
CA GLY A 134 -9.00 -13.55 11.83
C GLY A 134 -7.68 -14.08 11.28
N PRO A 135 -7.11 -15.12 11.95
CA PRO A 135 -5.77 -15.62 11.65
C PRO A 135 -5.66 -16.45 10.36
N ASP A 136 -6.80 -16.83 9.78
CA ASP A 136 -6.83 -17.70 8.59
C ASP A 136 -6.67 -16.92 7.28
N VAL A 137 -6.40 -15.62 7.35
CA VAL A 137 -6.12 -14.80 6.18
C VAL A 137 -4.64 -14.41 6.11
N SER A 138 -4.19 -14.06 4.92
CA SER A 138 -2.88 -13.42 4.70
C SER A 138 -3.12 -11.97 4.34
N VAL A 139 -2.45 -11.05 5.03
CA VAL A 139 -2.45 -9.63 4.67
C VAL A 139 -1.08 -9.27 4.13
N VAL A 140 -1.01 -8.53 3.02
CA VAL A 140 0.22 -8.03 2.40
C VAL A 140 0.07 -6.54 2.14
N ILE A 141 1.11 -5.76 2.47
CA ILE A 141 1.15 -4.33 2.15
C ILE A 141 1.96 -4.16 0.86
N VAL A 142 1.41 -3.42 -0.11
CA VAL A 142 2.03 -3.20 -1.42
C VAL A 142 2.24 -1.70 -1.62
N VAL A 143 3.49 -1.31 -1.84
CA VAL A 143 3.86 0.10 -2.03
C VAL A 143 4.81 0.27 -3.20
N GLY A 144 4.74 1.42 -3.84
CA GLY A 144 5.67 1.81 -4.88
C GLY A 144 7.01 2.28 -4.32
N ARG A 145 8.05 2.12 -5.09
CA ARG A 145 9.33 2.77 -4.82
C ARG A 145 9.21 4.25 -5.14
N SER A 146 9.65 5.12 -4.24
CA SER A 146 9.70 6.56 -4.49
C SER A 146 10.65 6.86 -5.67
N GLU A 147 10.17 7.63 -6.65
CA GLU A 147 10.98 8.08 -7.79
C GLU A 147 11.87 9.30 -7.44
N HIS A 148 11.66 9.91 -6.28
CA HIS A 148 12.43 11.06 -5.80
C HIS A 148 13.57 10.59 -4.87
N GLY A 149 14.68 10.20 -5.46
CA GLY A 149 15.88 9.86 -4.67
C GLY A 149 16.99 9.31 -5.57
N TYR A 150 18.06 10.07 -5.71
CA TYR A 150 19.33 9.59 -6.24
C TYR A 150 19.83 8.46 -5.36
N HIS A 151 20.20 7.33 -6.00
CA HIS A 151 20.86 6.17 -5.41
C HIS A 151 20.02 5.26 -4.49
N HIS A 152 19.61 4.08 -4.99
CA HIS A 152 19.35 2.81 -4.30
C HIS A 152 18.70 2.82 -2.90
N VAL A 153 18.15 3.94 -2.45
CA VAL A 153 17.50 4.07 -1.15
C VAL A 153 16.02 3.77 -1.33
N LEU A 154 15.52 2.82 -0.57
CA LEU A 154 14.08 2.64 -0.36
C LEU A 154 13.50 3.98 0.06
N GLY A 155 12.41 4.44 -0.56
CA GLY A 155 11.75 5.68 -0.16
C GLY A 155 11.33 5.66 1.32
N SER A 156 10.93 6.82 1.85
CA SER A 156 10.59 6.97 3.27
C SER A 156 9.49 6.00 3.77
N VAL A 157 8.50 5.71 2.93
CA VAL A 157 7.40 4.81 3.28
C VAL A 157 7.85 3.35 3.39
N PRO A 158 8.54 2.74 2.40
CA PRO A 158 9.08 1.40 2.55
C PRO A 158 10.01 1.24 3.76
N GLN A 159 10.88 2.23 4.03
CA GLN A 159 11.77 2.20 5.20
C GLN A 159 11.00 2.26 6.53
N ALA A 160 9.95 3.05 6.62
CA ALA A 160 9.13 3.13 7.81
C ALA A 160 8.36 1.82 8.04
N LEU A 161 7.83 1.22 6.98
CA LEU A 161 7.17 -0.09 7.03
C LEU A 161 8.14 -1.18 7.51
N GLU A 162 9.36 -1.24 6.96
CA GLU A 162 10.36 -2.25 7.34
C GLU A 162 10.64 -2.28 8.85
N ARG A 163 10.55 -1.14 9.53
CA ARG A 163 10.85 -1.03 10.96
C ARG A 163 9.69 -1.42 11.88
N HIS A 164 8.46 -1.29 11.43
CA HIS A 164 7.28 -1.33 12.31
C HIS A 164 6.22 -2.34 11.89
N VAL A 165 6.37 -2.98 10.72
CA VAL A 165 5.34 -3.85 10.18
C VAL A 165 5.55 -5.32 10.56
N HIS A 166 4.45 -5.99 10.88
CA HIS A 166 4.40 -7.44 11.11
C HIS A 166 3.86 -8.22 9.90
N TYR A 167 3.52 -7.51 8.82
CA TYR A 167 2.99 -8.07 7.59
C TYR A 167 4.06 -8.11 6.49
N PRO A 168 3.98 -9.05 5.54
CA PRO A 168 4.80 -8.99 4.33
C PRO A 168 4.61 -7.66 3.60
N VAL A 169 5.71 -7.07 3.16
CA VAL A 169 5.71 -5.84 2.35
C VAL A 169 6.26 -6.15 0.98
N LEU A 170 5.49 -5.81 -0.04
CA LEU A 170 5.90 -5.89 -1.43
C LEU A 170 6.22 -4.48 -1.96
N VAL A 171 7.48 -4.24 -2.28
CA VAL A 171 7.93 -2.95 -2.84
C VAL A 171 8.08 -3.10 -4.34
N ILE A 172 7.30 -2.32 -5.10
CA ILE A 172 7.30 -2.34 -6.56
C ILE A 172 8.23 -1.25 -7.11
N PRO A 173 9.17 -1.60 -7.99
CA PRO A 173 10.12 -0.64 -8.58
C PRO A 173 9.46 0.34 -9.55
#